data_e1720d40cd13fa250d6f9c5bd5d023ec
#
_entry.id   e1720d40cd13fa250d6f9c5bd5d023ec
#
_cell.length_a   1.000
_cell.length_b   1.000
_cell.length_c   1.000
_cell.angle_alpha   90.00
_cell.angle_beta   90.00
_cell.angle_gamma   90.00
#
_symmetry.space_group_name_H-M   'P 1'
#
loop_
_entity.id
_entity.type
_entity.pdbx_description
1 polymer ?
#
loop_
_entity_poly.entity_id
_entity_poly.type
_entity_poly.pdbx_seq_one_letter_code
_entity_poly.pdbx_strand_id
1 'polypeptide(L)'
;MNSFLRKVFLGLDLIILLQIVYYYPKLPETMASHFDGSGQPNAFATKTSQVAIIAIITILTNVIWLGIPKMLENLKLTMINLPNKDYWFAPERRAATVADLKTRFYLFGIASLIFMLIVNQLLINANLSKDHRLPTEIILPLLVIYFVGILFWIGSMLFKYMRRNENR
;
A
#
# COMPACT_ATOMS: atom_id res chain seq x y z
N MET A 1 12.63 -12.45 10.76
CA MET A 1 12.26 -11.04 10.44
C MET A 1 10.99 -10.97 9.59
N ASN A 2 10.87 -11.71 8.49
CA ASN A 2 9.67 -11.65 7.61
C ASN A 2 8.35 -12.09 8.26
N SER A 3 8.38 -13.01 9.24
CA SER A 3 7.19 -13.47 9.97
C SER A 3 6.58 -12.34 10.82
N PHE A 4 7.40 -11.50 11.45
CA PHE A 4 6.95 -10.34 12.22
C PHE A 4 6.28 -9.29 11.31
N LEU A 5 6.95 -8.89 10.22
CA LEU A 5 6.40 -7.91 9.27
C LEU A 5 5.07 -8.39 8.67
N ARG A 6 4.97 -9.68 8.36
CA ARG A 6 3.72 -10.27 7.89
C ARG A 6 2.60 -10.18 8.93
N LYS A 7 2.90 -10.40 10.22
CA LYS A 7 1.91 -10.25 11.30
C LYS A 7 1.45 -8.80 11.45
N VAL A 8 2.38 -7.84 11.36
CA VAL A 8 2.05 -6.39 11.36
C VAL A 8 1.15 -6.06 10.18
N PHE A 9 1.47 -6.54 8.99
CA PHE A 9 0.67 -6.33 7.79
C PHE A 9 -0.77 -6.84 7.98
N LEU A 10 -0.94 -8.10 8.39
CA LEU A 10 -2.26 -8.70 8.64
C LEU A 10 -3.01 -8.02 9.79
N GLY A 11 -2.30 -7.50 10.78
CA GLY A 11 -2.89 -6.69 11.86
C GLY A 11 -3.48 -5.38 11.33
N LEU A 12 -2.82 -4.72 10.38
CA LEU A 12 -3.34 -3.52 9.72
C LEU A 12 -4.56 -3.82 8.85
N ASP A 13 -4.57 -4.93 8.11
CA ASP A 13 -5.77 -5.39 7.38
C ASP A 13 -6.96 -5.56 8.32
N LEU A 14 -6.74 -6.20 9.48
CA LEU A 14 -7.79 -6.35 10.49
C LEU A 14 -8.27 -4.99 11.01
N ILE A 15 -7.37 -4.04 11.24
CA ILE A 15 -7.74 -2.68 11.69
C ILE A 15 -8.60 -1.98 10.64
N ILE A 16 -8.25 -2.07 9.34
CA ILE A 16 -9.04 -1.51 8.24
C ILE A 16 -10.43 -2.16 8.20
N LEU A 17 -10.51 -3.48 8.34
CA LEU A 17 -11.79 -4.19 8.41
C LEU A 17 -12.64 -3.73 9.59
N LEU A 18 -12.05 -3.63 10.78
CA LEU A 18 -12.73 -3.15 11.99
C LEU A 18 -13.19 -1.70 11.84
N GLN A 19 -12.40 -0.84 11.21
CA GLN A 19 -12.77 0.53 10.88
C GLN A 19 -14.03 0.56 10.01
N ILE A 20 -14.06 -0.23 8.94
CA ILE A 20 -15.22 -0.32 8.04
C ILE A 20 -16.46 -0.80 8.81
N VAL A 21 -16.35 -1.92 9.54
CA VAL A 21 -17.46 -2.51 10.31
C VAL A 21 -18.02 -1.52 11.34
N TYR A 22 -17.13 -0.79 12.03
CA TYR A 22 -17.54 0.17 13.06
C TYR A 22 -18.25 1.41 12.48
N TYR A 23 -17.77 1.91 11.34
CA TYR A 23 -18.30 3.14 10.75
C TYR A 23 -19.45 2.91 9.77
N TYR A 24 -19.56 1.75 9.14
CA TYR A 24 -20.59 1.45 8.14
C TYR A 24 -22.02 1.81 8.57
N PRO A 25 -22.51 1.43 9.77
CA PRO A 25 -23.86 1.79 10.21
C PRO A 25 -24.05 3.28 10.50
N LYS A 26 -22.96 4.03 10.68
CA LYS A 26 -22.97 5.47 11.00
C LYS A 26 -22.90 6.34 9.74
N LEU A 27 -22.44 5.77 8.62
CA LEU A 27 -22.27 6.49 7.37
C LEU A 27 -23.63 6.76 6.70
N PRO A 28 -23.81 7.94 6.05
CA PRO A 28 -25.00 8.24 5.26
C PRO A 28 -25.09 7.30 4.04
N GLU A 29 -26.32 7.07 3.54
CA GLU A 29 -26.54 6.22 2.36
C GLU A 29 -25.85 6.77 1.11
N THR A 30 -25.76 8.10 0.99
CA THR A 30 -25.03 8.79 -0.08
C THR A 30 -23.85 9.50 0.52
N MET A 31 -22.66 9.16 0.05
CA MET A 31 -21.37 9.68 0.52
C MET A 31 -20.71 10.53 -0.56
N ALA A 32 -19.99 11.57 -0.18
CA ALA A 32 -19.05 12.25 -1.05
C ALA A 32 -17.95 11.24 -1.46
N SER A 33 -17.79 11.04 -2.75
CA SER A 33 -16.87 10.05 -3.35
C SER A 33 -15.67 10.68 -4.04
N HIS A 34 -15.80 11.96 -4.42
CA HIS A 34 -14.73 12.74 -5.03
C HIS A 34 -14.78 14.18 -4.48
N PHE A 35 -13.59 14.78 -4.35
CA PHE A 35 -13.40 16.12 -3.80
C PHE A 35 -12.51 16.92 -4.76
N ASP A 36 -12.78 18.21 -4.87
CA ASP A 36 -11.94 19.13 -5.62
C ASP A 36 -10.68 19.53 -4.84
N GLY A 37 -9.82 20.36 -5.45
CA GLY A 37 -8.57 20.81 -4.83
C GLY A 37 -8.75 21.67 -3.57
N SER A 38 -9.96 22.18 -3.29
CA SER A 38 -10.30 22.91 -2.06
C SER A 38 -10.90 22.00 -0.97
N GLY A 39 -11.08 20.71 -1.27
CA GLY A 39 -11.69 19.72 -0.39
C GLY A 39 -13.21 19.72 -0.40
N GLN A 40 -13.84 20.45 -1.33
CA GLN A 40 -15.30 20.42 -1.48
C GLN A 40 -15.73 19.18 -2.27
N PRO A 41 -16.82 18.48 -1.86
CA PRO A 41 -17.33 17.34 -2.58
C PRO A 41 -17.91 17.76 -3.94
N ASN A 42 -17.52 17.07 -5.00
CA ASN A 42 -18.01 17.32 -6.36
C ASN A 42 -18.57 16.08 -7.06
N ALA A 43 -18.52 14.90 -6.39
CA ALA A 43 -19.26 13.71 -6.79
C ALA A 43 -19.69 12.91 -5.57
N PHE A 44 -20.76 12.13 -5.74
CA PHE A 44 -21.35 11.32 -4.67
C PHE A 44 -21.59 9.90 -5.15
N ALA A 45 -21.55 8.93 -4.22
CA ALA A 45 -21.85 7.53 -4.47
C ALA A 45 -22.52 6.90 -3.24
N THR A 46 -23.06 5.70 -3.39
CA THR A 46 -23.63 4.98 -2.25
C THR A 46 -22.54 4.50 -1.29
N LYS A 47 -22.83 4.43 0.00
CA LYS A 47 -21.89 3.86 0.99
C LYS A 47 -21.44 2.45 0.63
N THR A 48 -22.32 1.64 0.04
CA THR A 48 -21.98 0.29 -0.42
C THR A 48 -20.93 0.31 -1.52
N SER A 49 -21.05 1.23 -2.50
CA SER A 49 -20.03 1.40 -3.56
C SER A 49 -18.68 1.83 -2.98
N GLN A 50 -18.68 2.75 -2.00
CA GLN A 50 -17.45 3.21 -1.36
C GLN A 50 -16.75 2.06 -0.60
N VAL A 51 -17.50 1.28 0.18
CA VAL A 51 -16.95 0.11 0.88
C VAL A 51 -16.43 -0.94 -0.10
N ALA A 52 -17.13 -1.17 -1.22
CA ALA A 52 -16.66 -2.09 -2.26
C ALA A 52 -15.32 -1.61 -2.87
N ILE A 53 -15.17 -0.31 -3.14
CA ILE A 53 -13.90 0.26 -3.63
C ILE A 53 -12.77 0.04 -2.62
N ILE A 54 -13.00 0.31 -1.34
CA ILE A 54 -12.00 0.11 -0.28
C ILE A 54 -11.62 -1.38 -0.20
N ALA A 55 -12.60 -2.29 -0.25
CA ALA A 55 -12.35 -3.72 -0.25
C ALA A 55 -11.51 -4.17 -1.45
N ILE A 56 -11.82 -3.69 -2.65
CA ILE A 56 -11.06 -3.99 -3.88
C ILE A 56 -9.62 -3.48 -3.74
N ILE A 57 -9.42 -2.23 -3.30
CA ILE A 57 -8.08 -1.66 -3.12
C ILE A 57 -7.30 -2.46 -2.06
N THR A 58 -7.93 -2.86 -0.96
CA THR A 58 -7.31 -3.71 0.07
C THR A 58 -6.88 -5.06 -0.51
N ILE A 59 -7.75 -5.73 -1.28
CA ILE A 59 -7.43 -7.00 -1.93
C ILE A 59 -6.23 -6.83 -2.89
N LEU A 60 -6.25 -5.80 -3.74
CA LEU A 60 -5.13 -5.52 -4.66
C LEU A 60 -3.83 -5.24 -3.90
N THR A 61 -3.89 -4.49 -2.81
CA THR A 61 -2.75 -4.24 -1.92
C THR A 61 -2.19 -5.56 -1.36
N ASN A 62 -3.06 -6.47 -0.92
CA ASN A 62 -2.64 -7.79 -0.44
C ASN A 62 -2.01 -8.64 -1.56
N VAL A 63 -2.59 -8.67 -2.75
CA VAL A 63 -2.04 -9.41 -3.90
C VAL A 63 -0.64 -8.91 -4.24
N ILE A 64 -0.43 -7.59 -4.26
CA ILE A 64 0.87 -6.99 -4.61
C ILE A 64 1.90 -7.22 -3.50
N TRP A 65 1.58 -6.88 -2.25
CA TRP A 65 2.58 -6.78 -1.18
C TRP A 65 2.77 -8.07 -0.37
N LEU A 66 1.82 -9.01 -0.43
CA LEU A 66 1.95 -10.36 0.14
C LEU A 66 2.10 -11.44 -0.92
N GLY A 67 1.34 -11.33 -2.02
CA GLY A 67 1.29 -12.36 -3.06
C GLY A 67 2.59 -12.42 -3.87
N ILE A 68 3.02 -11.28 -4.45
CA ILE A 68 4.24 -11.23 -5.27
C ILE A 68 5.47 -11.71 -4.48
N PRO A 69 5.75 -11.23 -3.25
CA PRO A 69 6.88 -11.72 -2.47
C PRO A 69 6.86 -13.23 -2.23
N LYS A 70 5.69 -13.82 -2.04
CA LYS A 70 5.56 -15.28 -1.87
C LYS A 70 5.91 -16.03 -3.16
N MET A 71 5.55 -15.49 -4.32
CA MET A 71 5.87 -16.07 -5.62
C MET A 71 7.36 -16.02 -5.95
N LEU A 72 8.11 -15.01 -5.46
CA LEU A 72 9.54 -14.85 -5.76
C LEU A 72 10.40 -16.08 -5.41
N GLU A 73 9.98 -16.89 -4.45
CA GLU A 73 10.71 -18.11 -4.06
C GLU A 73 10.80 -19.13 -5.22
N ASN A 74 9.72 -19.22 -6.01
CA ASN A 74 9.53 -20.24 -7.03
C ASN A 74 9.58 -19.69 -8.47
N LEU A 75 9.76 -18.38 -8.65
CA LEU A 75 9.81 -17.77 -9.98
C LEU A 75 11.05 -18.25 -10.76
N LYS A 76 10.83 -18.59 -12.03
CA LYS A 76 11.93 -18.82 -12.98
C LYS A 76 12.65 -17.49 -13.23
N LEU A 77 13.97 -17.56 -13.43
CA LEU A 77 14.80 -16.38 -13.69
C LEU A 77 14.30 -15.55 -14.91
N THR A 78 13.75 -16.24 -15.92
CA THR A 78 13.17 -15.61 -17.11
C THR A 78 11.99 -14.68 -16.79
N MET A 79 11.26 -14.91 -15.70
CA MET A 79 10.12 -14.12 -15.25
C MET A 79 10.50 -12.96 -14.34
N ILE A 80 11.76 -12.86 -13.94
CA ILE A 80 12.27 -11.83 -13.05
C ILE A 80 12.81 -10.67 -13.89
N ASN A 81 12.22 -9.49 -13.72
CA ASN A 81 12.70 -8.25 -14.32
C ASN A 81 13.40 -7.41 -13.25
N LEU A 82 14.66 -7.72 -13.00
CA LEU A 82 15.51 -7.03 -12.02
C LEU A 82 16.88 -6.73 -12.68
N PRO A 83 17.47 -5.54 -12.46
CA PRO A 83 18.82 -5.25 -12.94
C PRO A 83 19.82 -6.30 -12.42
N ASN A 84 20.72 -6.76 -13.31
CA ASN A 84 21.73 -7.78 -12.98
C ASN A 84 21.14 -9.07 -12.36
N LYS A 85 19.97 -9.50 -12.82
CA LYS A 85 19.26 -10.65 -12.26
C LYS A 85 20.09 -11.92 -12.19
N ASP A 86 20.93 -12.19 -13.19
CA ASP A 86 21.82 -13.36 -13.23
C ASP A 86 22.82 -13.38 -12.07
N TYR A 87 23.32 -12.19 -11.70
CA TYR A 87 24.17 -12.01 -10.53
C TYR A 87 23.40 -12.21 -9.22
N TRP A 88 22.26 -11.50 -9.07
CA TRP A 88 21.51 -11.48 -7.81
C TRP A 88 20.78 -12.80 -7.53
N PHE A 89 20.37 -13.53 -8.56
CA PHE A 89 19.68 -14.81 -8.44
C PHE A 89 20.57 -16.03 -8.70
N ALA A 90 21.89 -15.86 -8.75
CA ALA A 90 22.84 -16.97 -8.70
C ALA A 90 22.58 -17.85 -7.46
N PRO A 91 22.79 -19.17 -7.53
CA PRO A 91 22.42 -20.10 -6.46
C PRO A 91 22.86 -19.67 -5.06
N GLU A 92 24.08 -19.14 -4.94
CA GLU A 92 24.70 -18.69 -3.70
C GLU A 92 24.10 -17.42 -3.12
N ARG A 93 23.42 -16.59 -3.93
CA ARG A 93 22.84 -15.30 -3.55
C ARG A 93 21.31 -15.29 -3.54
N ARG A 94 20.69 -16.23 -4.23
CA ARG A 94 19.24 -16.27 -4.44
C ARG A 94 18.44 -16.16 -3.13
N ALA A 95 18.78 -16.93 -2.12
CA ALA A 95 18.06 -16.94 -0.85
C ALA A 95 18.11 -15.56 -0.15
N ALA A 96 19.30 -14.93 -0.12
CA ALA A 96 19.48 -13.61 0.47
C ALA A 96 18.75 -12.51 -0.33
N THR A 97 18.79 -12.59 -1.65
CA THR A 97 18.09 -11.66 -2.56
C THR A 97 16.57 -11.73 -2.38
N VAL A 98 16.02 -12.93 -2.36
CA VAL A 98 14.58 -13.15 -2.11
C VAL A 98 14.17 -12.64 -0.73
N ALA A 99 14.99 -12.89 0.31
CA ALA A 99 14.71 -12.41 1.65
C ALA A 99 14.70 -10.86 1.73
N ASP A 100 15.64 -10.19 1.05
CA ASP A 100 15.69 -8.74 0.97
C ASP A 100 14.49 -8.16 0.22
N LEU A 101 14.17 -8.71 -0.95
CA LEU A 101 13.00 -8.28 -1.72
C LEU A 101 11.72 -8.42 -0.90
N LYS A 102 11.50 -9.57 -0.25
CA LYS A 102 10.35 -9.78 0.64
C LYS A 102 10.26 -8.74 1.73
N THR A 103 11.38 -8.42 2.37
CA THR A 103 11.42 -7.41 3.43
C THR A 103 11.00 -6.05 2.89
N ARG A 104 11.52 -5.64 1.73
CA ARG A 104 11.17 -4.37 1.07
C ARG A 104 9.70 -4.30 0.68
N PHE A 105 9.16 -5.37 0.11
CA PHE A 105 7.74 -5.45 -0.24
C PHE A 105 6.85 -5.35 1.01
N TYR A 106 7.16 -6.08 2.09
CA TYR A 106 6.37 -6.00 3.33
C TYR A 106 6.43 -4.61 3.97
N LEU A 107 7.60 -3.98 4.03
CA LEU A 107 7.73 -2.64 4.61
C LEU A 107 6.92 -1.61 3.82
N PHE A 108 6.99 -1.66 2.50
CA PHE A 108 6.23 -0.72 1.68
C PHE A 108 4.73 -1.05 1.69
N GLY A 109 4.35 -2.31 1.75
CA GLY A 109 2.97 -2.73 1.93
C GLY A 109 2.38 -2.25 3.25
N ILE A 110 3.13 -2.32 4.35
CA ILE A 110 2.75 -1.76 5.65
C ILE A 110 2.52 -0.24 5.53
N ALA A 111 3.45 0.48 4.89
CA ALA A 111 3.30 1.92 4.65
C ALA A 111 2.05 2.24 3.82
N SER A 112 1.75 1.42 2.79
CA SER A 112 0.54 1.55 1.95
C SER A 112 -0.75 1.32 2.75
N LEU A 113 -0.79 0.33 3.64
CA LEU A 113 -1.95 0.08 4.50
C LEU A 113 -2.15 1.19 5.53
N ILE A 114 -1.07 1.72 6.12
CA ILE A 114 -1.15 2.87 7.03
C ILE A 114 -1.70 4.11 6.29
N PHE A 115 -1.17 4.39 5.09
CA PHE A 115 -1.66 5.46 4.24
C PHE A 115 -3.16 5.29 3.95
N MET A 116 -3.58 4.10 3.54
CA MET A 116 -4.98 3.78 3.24
C MET A 116 -5.89 3.92 4.48
N LEU A 117 -5.43 3.48 5.66
CA LEU A 117 -6.15 3.61 6.92
C LEU A 117 -6.41 5.09 7.27
N ILE A 118 -5.39 5.95 7.10
CA ILE A 118 -5.50 7.39 7.37
C ILE A 118 -6.44 8.05 6.36
N VAL A 119 -6.26 7.79 5.06
CA VAL A 119 -7.12 8.34 3.99
C VAL A 119 -8.57 7.92 4.22
N ASN A 120 -8.82 6.65 4.53
CA ASN A 120 -10.16 6.16 4.81
C ASN A 120 -10.77 6.87 6.03
N GLN A 121 -10.00 7.12 7.10
CA GLN A 121 -10.49 7.86 8.25
C GLN A 121 -10.83 9.31 7.90
N LEU A 122 -10.03 9.98 7.07
CA LEU A 122 -10.33 11.35 6.61
C LEU A 122 -11.61 11.40 5.77
N LEU A 123 -11.81 10.42 4.88
CA LEU A 123 -13.04 10.28 4.08
C LEU A 123 -14.27 10.03 4.95
N ILE A 124 -14.14 9.14 5.95
CA ILE A 124 -15.21 8.88 6.93
C ILE A 124 -15.56 10.16 7.69
N ASN A 125 -14.57 10.88 8.22
CA ASN A 125 -14.79 12.10 8.98
C ASN A 125 -15.45 13.19 8.12
N ALA A 126 -14.99 13.35 6.87
CA ALA A 126 -15.61 14.27 5.92
C ALA A 126 -17.09 13.94 5.69
N ASN A 127 -17.41 12.65 5.51
CA ASN A 127 -18.79 12.23 5.25
C ASN A 127 -19.71 12.27 6.50
N LEU A 128 -19.14 12.27 7.69
CA LEU A 128 -19.87 12.43 8.95
C LEU A 128 -19.99 13.91 9.38
N SER A 129 -19.21 14.79 8.80
CA SER A 129 -19.28 16.24 9.06
C SER A 129 -20.43 16.90 8.31
N LYS A 130 -20.90 18.05 8.80
CA LYS A 130 -22.03 18.79 8.20
C LYS A 130 -21.69 19.42 6.85
N ASP A 131 -20.46 19.84 6.66
CA ASP A 131 -19.96 20.50 5.46
C ASP A 131 -19.36 19.52 4.44
N HIS A 132 -19.28 18.23 4.79
CA HIS A 132 -18.70 17.16 3.97
C HIS A 132 -17.31 17.49 3.40
N ARG A 133 -16.56 18.39 4.03
CA ARG A 133 -15.29 18.88 3.52
C ARG A 133 -14.14 17.95 3.89
N LEU A 134 -13.32 17.58 2.90
CA LEU A 134 -12.07 16.86 3.10
C LEU A 134 -10.97 17.85 3.55
N PRO A 135 -10.23 17.61 4.65
CA PRO A 135 -9.18 18.52 5.11
C PRO A 135 -7.96 18.46 4.19
N THR A 136 -7.91 19.39 3.23
CA THR A 136 -6.84 19.47 2.21
C THR A 136 -5.47 19.76 2.84
N GLU A 137 -5.44 20.47 3.96
CA GLU A 137 -4.26 20.75 4.77
C GLU A 137 -3.59 19.47 5.36
N ILE A 138 -4.33 18.36 5.43
CA ILE A 138 -3.83 17.06 5.88
C ILE A 138 -3.60 16.12 4.70
N ILE A 139 -4.59 16.01 3.79
CA ILE A 139 -4.53 15.04 2.71
C ILE A 139 -3.44 15.35 1.69
N LEU A 140 -3.22 16.64 1.34
CA LEU A 140 -2.19 16.99 0.36
C LEU A 140 -0.76 16.68 0.84
N PRO A 141 -0.32 17.07 2.05
CA PRO A 141 0.97 16.64 2.58
C PRO A 141 1.09 15.11 2.67
N LEU A 142 0.03 14.42 3.09
CA LEU A 142 0.02 12.96 3.17
C LEU A 142 0.24 12.31 1.81
N LEU A 143 -0.41 12.81 0.76
CA LEU A 143 -0.21 12.36 -0.63
C LEU A 143 1.24 12.61 -1.08
N VAL A 144 1.78 13.81 -0.84
CA VAL A 144 3.17 14.14 -1.20
C VAL A 144 4.16 13.20 -0.51
N ILE A 145 4.01 12.99 0.80
CA ILE A 145 4.86 12.07 1.57
C ILE A 145 4.77 10.65 1.01
N TYR A 146 3.58 10.17 0.68
CA TYR A 146 3.38 8.83 0.13
C TYR A 146 4.03 8.69 -1.26
N PHE A 147 3.84 9.65 -2.17
CA PHE A 147 4.48 9.63 -3.49
C PHE A 147 6.00 9.74 -3.42
N VAL A 148 6.54 10.60 -2.56
CA VAL A 148 7.99 10.66 -2.31
C VAL A 148 8.49 9.31 -1.76
N GLY A 149 7.73 8.68 -0.87
CA GLY A 149 8.01 7.33 -0.37
C GLY A 149 8.06 6.27 -1.48
N ILE A 150 7.15 6.32 -2.46
CA ILE A 150 7.18 5.45 -3.65
C ILE A 150 8.48 5.65 -4.44
N LEU A 151 8.81 6.92 -4.75
CA LEU A 151 10.02 7.24 -5.52
C LEU A 151 11.28 6.80 -4.78
N PHE A 152 11.36 7.02 -3.48
CA PHE A 152 12.45 6.56 -2.64
C PHE A 152 12.57 5.03 -2.63
N TRP A 153 11.45 4.32 -2.49
CA TRP A 153 11.42 2.85 -2.48
C TRP A 153 11.93 2.28 -3.82
N ILE A 154 11.42 2.79 -4.95
CA ILE A 154 11.86 2.41 -6.29
C ILE A 154 13.35 2.73 -6.46
N GLY A 155 13.76 3.97 -6.16
CA GLY A 155 15.15 4.42 -6.29
C GLY A 155 16.10 3.57 -5.45
N SER A 156 15.72 3.23 -4.21
CA SER A 156 16.54 2.38 -3.33
C SER A 156 16.72 0.96 -3.88
N MET A 157 15.67 0.41 -4.52
CA MET A 157 15.75 -0.89 -5.18
C MET A 157 16.65 -0.84 -6.40
N LEU A 158 16.45 0.13 -7.29
CA LEU A 158 17.28 0.31 -8.49
C LEU A 158 18.75 0.50 -8.11
N PHE A 159 19.02 1.41 -7.17
CA PHE A 159 20.38 1.68 -6.71
C PHE A 159 21.08 0.42 -6.17
N LYS A 160 20.38 -0.39 -5.36
CA LYS A 160 20.95 -1.63 -4.84
C LYS A 160 21.21 -2.65 -5.95
N TYR A 161 20.21 -2.91 -6.78
CA TYR A 161 20.24 -4.02 -7.73
C TYR A 161 21.00 -3.68 -9.03
N MET A 162 21.25 -2.40 -9.34
CA MET A 162 22.16 -1.97 -10.41
C MET A 162 23.63 -2.15 -10.04
N ARG A 163 23.99 -2.13 -8.76
CA ARG A 163 25.38 -2.33 -8.32
C ARG A 163 25.73 -3.81 -8.28
N ARG A 164 26.80 -4.19 -8.97
CA ARG A 164 27.47 -5.47 -8.74
C ARG A 164 28.55 -5.24 -7.68
N ASN A 165 28.46 -5.94 -6.54
CA ASN A 165 29.62 -6.02 -5.65
C ASN A 165 30.55 -7.10 -6.22
N GLU A 166 31.48 -6.69 -7.08
CA GLU A 166 32.48 -7.58 -7.68
C GLU A 166 33.57 -8.04 -6.67
N ASN A 167 33.54 -7.51 -5.43
CA ASN A 167 34.57 -7.71 -4.41
C ASN A 167 34.14 -8.61 -3.24
N ARG A 168 33.40 -9.70 -3.51
CA ARG A 168 33.23 -10.78 -2.52
C ARG A 168 33.07 -12.12 -3.19
#